data_cdad4b8115b5774f59c9cdc8c8a22629
#
_entry.id   cdad4b8115b5774f59c9cdc8c8a22629
#
_cell.length_a   1.000
_cell.length_b   1.000
_cell.length_c   1.000
_cell.angle_alpha   90.00
_cell.angle_beta   90.00
_cell.angle_gamma   90.00
#
_symmetry.space_group_name_H-M   'P 1'
#
loop_
_entity.id
_entity.type
_entity.pdbx_description
1 polymer ?
#
loop_
_entity_poly.entity_id
_entity_poly.type
_entity_poly.pdbx_seq_one_letter_code
_entity_poly.pdbx_strand_id
1 'polypeptide(L)'
;MSGDIKDILLDPVIYPNWMWVLGLAIVVAVLGWILYSVWRWWTSRIGEVMELQTITDARRRKYLTFIDQIADRYADGDLDARGVHLALAGLMRALGTERTGRDLEVATVSEVRELVPVWPGLADILQACEVPSFTGDNIPQGQPSHEAVTRVLTMAVEAVNV
;
A
#
# COMPACT_ATOMS: atom_id res chain seq x y z
N MET A 1 13.40 74.51 -20.66
CA MET A 1 13.93 73.52 -19.66
C MET A 1 13.58 72.13 -20.13
N SER A 2 14.38 71.57 -21.02
CA SER A 2 14.22 70.17 -21.47
C SER A 2 15.18 69.33 -20.64
N GLY A 3 14.65 68.75 -19.58
CA GLY A 3 15.39 67.72 -18.79
C GLY A 3 15.57 66.47 -19.64
N ASP A 4 16.83 66.14 -19.82
CA ASP A 4 17.28 65.00 -20.64
C ASP A 4 16.82 63.68 -19.95
N ILE A 5 15.77 63.06 -20.53
CA ILE A 5 15.21 61.79 -20.02
C ILE A 5 16.22 60.65 -20.08
N LYS A 6 17.35 60.85 -20.73
CA LYS A 6 18.42 59.85 -20.88
C LYS A 6 19.19 59.57 -19.61
N ASP A 7 19.16 60.51 -18.63
CA ASP A 7 19.88 60.36 -17.36
C ASP A 7 19.16 59.51 -16.30
N ILE A 8 17.91 59.05 -16.61
CA ILE A 8 17.07 58.26 -15.71
C ILE A 8 17.05 56.75 -16.13
N LEU A 9 17.60 56.43 -17.30
CA LEU A 9 17.73 55.05 -17.73
C LEU A 9 18.90 54.39 -16.97
N LEU A 10 18.55 53.62 -15.92
CA LEU A 10 19.48 52.74 -15.26
C LEU A 10 20.13 51.83 -16.31
N ASP A 11 21.44 51.76 -16.30
CA ASP A 11 22.20 50.84 -17.15
C ASP A 11 21.65 49.42 -17.01
N PRO A 12 21.50 48.66 -18.11
CA PRO A 12 21.01 47.31 -18.03
C PRO A 12 21.95 46.47 -17.16
N VAL A 13 21.38 45.84 -16.13
CA VAL A 13 22.15 44.97 -15.22
C VAL A 13 22.64 43.78 -16.04
N ILE A 14 23.92 43.81 -16.43
CA ILE A 14 24.60 42.71 -17.13
C ILE A 14 24.93 41.66 -16.07
N TYR A 15 24.12 40.62 -15.97
CA TYR A 15 24.42 39.48 -15.12
C TYR A 15 25.65 38.74 -15.69
N PRO A 16 26.67 38.42 -14.88
CA PRO A 16 27.84 37.68 -15.34
C PRO A 16 27.42 36.27 -15.81
N ASN A 17 27.93 35.85 -16.96
CA ASN A 17 27.56 34.56 -17.60
C ASN A 17 27.72 33.33 -16.69
N TRP A 18 28.54 33.38 -15.66
CA TRP A 18 28.72 32.28 -14.71
C TRP A 18 27.46 32.02 -13.86
N MET A 19 26.59 33.01 -13.64
CA MET A 19 25.30 32.81 -12.93
C MET A 19 24.36 31.89 -13.70
N TRP A 20 24.35 31.98 -15.03
CA TRP A 20 23.60 31.09 -15.89
C TRP A 20 24.12 29.63 -15.81
N VAL A 21 25.44 29.49 -15.76
CA VAL A 21 26.07 28.16 -15.63
C VAL A 21 25.73 27.55 -14.27
N LEU A 22 25.77 28.35 -13.20
CA LEU A 22 25.39 27.87 -11.86
C LEU A 22 23.91 27.51 -11.77
N GLY A 23 23.03 28.32 -12.35
CA GLY A 23 21.60 28.02 -12.43
C GLY A 23 21.33 26.73 -13.19
N LEU A 24 21.98 26.53 -14.35
CA LEU A 24 21.88 25.30 -15.13
C LEU A 24 22.40 24.07 -14.36
N ALA A 25 23.51 24.21 -13.66
CA ALA A 25 24.10 23.14 -12.86
C ALA A 25 23.13 22.68 -11.73
N ILE A 26 22.46 23.62 -11.07
CA ILE A 26 21.47 23.30 -10.03
C ILE A 26 20.27 22.56 -10.65
N VAL A 27 19.75 23.01 -11.79
CA VAL A 27 18.64 22.35 -12.48
C VAL A 27 19.00 20.93 -12.88
N VAL A 28 20.20 20.72 -13.45
CA VAL A 28 20.69 19.38 -13.82
C VAL A 28 20.86 18.48 -12.59
N ALA A 29 21.36 19.01 -11.48
CA ALA A 29 21.50 18.26 -10.23
C ALA A 29 20.15 17.84 -9.67
N VAL A 30 19.15 18.72 -9.65
CA VAL A 30 17.80 18.43 -9.19
C VAL A 30 17.11 17.38 -10.09
N LEU A 31 17.21 17.55 -11.41
CA LEU A 31 16.64 16.57 -12.35
C LEU A 31 17.33 15.21 -12.22
N GLY A 32 18.65 15.19 -12.09
CA GLY A 32 19.41 13.96 -11.85
C GLY A 32 19.00 13.26 -10.55
N TRP A 33 18.78 14.03 -9.48
CA TRP A 33 18.29 13.51 -8.20
C TRP A 33 16.87 12.90 -8.33
N ILE A 34 15.97 13.60 -9.02
CA ILE A 34 14.60 13.11 -9.24
C ILE A 34 14.63 11.81 -10.06
N LEU A 35 15.36 11.79 -11.18
CA LEU A 35 15.50 10.61 -12.03
C LEU A 35 16.12 9.43 -11.26
N TYR A 36 17.18 9.70 -10.48
CA TYR A 36 17.80 8.69 -9.63
C TYR A 36 16.83 8.16 -8.56
N SER A 37 16.06 9.04 -7.92
CA SER A 37 15.07 8.67 -6.90
C SER A 37 13.95 7.82 -7.50
N VAL A 38 13.42 8.20 -8.67
CA VAL A 38 12.39 7.44 -9.39
C VAL A 38 12.96 6.10 -9.85
N TRP A 39 14.17 6.07 -10.41
CA TRP A 39 14.82 4.83 -10.85
C TRP A 39 15.09 3.89 -9.67
N ARG A 40 15.59 4.40 -8.55
CA ARG A 40 15.80 3.62 -7.33
C ARG A 40 14.47 3.08 -6.78
N TRP A 41 13.41 3.88 -6.81
CA TRP A 41 12.08 3.46 -6.38
C TRP A 41 11.51 2.36 -7.31
N TRP A 42 11.75 2.45 -8.61
CA TRP A 42 11.37 1.43 -9.58
C TRP A 42 12.18 0.14 -9.42
N THR A 43 13.51 0.23 -9.29
CA THR A 43 14.38 -0.95 -9.15
C THR A 43 14.23 -1.65 -7.81
N SER A 44 13.92 -0.94 -6.73
CA SER A 44 13.63 -1.58 -5.43
C SER A 44 12.31 -2.36 -5.44
N ARG A 45 11.44 -2.16 -6.43
CA ARG A 45 10.21 -2.96 -6.59
C ARG A 45 10.41 -4.27 -7.39
N ILE A 46 11.47 -4.41 -8.16
CA ILE A 46 11.59 -5.48 -9.17
C ILE A 46 12.66 -6.53 -8.84
N GLY A 47 13.45 -6.40 -7.80
CA GLY A 47 14.72 -7.13 -7.71
C GLY A 47 15.00 -8.02 -6.52
N GLU A 48 14.21 -8.03 -5.45
CA GLU A 48 14.45 -8.99 -4.37
C GLU A 48 13.59 -10.24 -4.60
N VAL A 49 14.25 -11.39 -4.72
CA VAL A 49 13.61 -12.69 -4.52
C VAL A 49 13.01 -12.61 -3.12
N MET A 50 11.71 -12.33 -3.05
CA MET A 50 11.02 -12.17 -1.78
C MET A 50 10.93 -13.54 -1.12
N GLU A 51 11.80 -13.77 -0.15
CA GLU A 51 11.69 -14.91 0.74
C GLU A 51 10.73 -14.50 1.88
N LEU A 52 9.63 -15.25 2.03
CA LEU A 52 8.69 -15.00 3.11
C LEU A 52 9.39 -15.28 4.44
N GLN A 53 9.42 -14.31 5.32
CA GLN A 53 9.97 -14.50 6.65
C GLN A 53 9.14 -15.55 7.40
N THR A 54 9.84 -16.52 7.96
CA THR A 54 9.20 -17.54 8.79
C THR A 54 8.71 -16.89 10.09
N ILE A 55 7.40 -16.93 10.32
CA ILE A 55 6.84 -16.49 11.59
C ILE A 55 7.05 -17.56 12.67
N THR A 56 7.36 -17.11 13.88
CA THR A 56 7.48 -18.02 15.02
C THR A 56 6.14 -18.70 15.34
N ASP A 57 6.18 -19.92 15.90
CA ASP A 57 4.96 -20.63 16.31
C ASP A 57 4.09 -19.84 17.29
N ALA A 58 4.70 -19.02 18.12
CA ALA A 58 3.97 -18.11 19.03
C ALA A 58 3.17 -17.05 18.24
N ARG A 59 3.77 -16.48 17.21
CA ARG A 59 3.09 -15.50 16.32
C ARG A 59 2.00 -16.18 15.53
N ARG A 60 2.26 -17.34 14.93
CA ARG A 60 1.27 -18.14 14.21
C ARG A 60 0.03 -18.40 15.08
N ARG A 61 0.23 -18.90 16.29
CA ARG A 61 -0.87 -19.12 17.24
C ARG A 61 -1.66 -17.83 17.53
N LYS A 62 -0.97 -16.70 17.66
CA LYS A 62 -1.63 -15.42 17.88
C LYS A 62 -2.57 -15.04 16.72
N TYR A 63 -2.12 -15.21 15.47
CA TYR A 63 -2.97 -14.94 14.29
C TYR A 63 -4.16 -15.91 14.22
N LEU A 64 -3.96 -17.19 14.49
CA LEU A 64 -5.06 -18.17 14.57
C LEU A 64 -6.06 -17.80 15.65
N THR A 65 -5.60 -17.40 16.84
CA THR A 65 -6.49 -16.92 17.93
C THR A 65 -7.31 -15.71 17.50
N PHE A 66 -6.74 -14.78 16.73
CA PHE A 66 -7.51 -13.64 16.22
C PHE A 66 -8.57 -14.06 15.20
N ILE A 67 -8.27 -15.03 14.34
CA ILE A 67 -9.25 -15.59 13.39
C ILE A 67 -10.38 -16.26 14.16
N ASP A 68 -10.08 -17.07 15.17
CA ASP A 68 -11.08 -17.71 16.03
C ASP A 68 -11.96 -16.67 16.75
N GLN A 69 -11.37 -15.60 17.31
CA GLN A 69 -12.13 -14.51 17.94
C GLN A 69 -13.06 -13.80 16.95
N ILE A 70 -12.65 -13.61 15.69
CA ILE A 70 -13.51 -13.03 14.66
C ILE A 70 -14.68 -13.98 14.38
N ALA A 71 -14.42 -15.28 14.29
CA ALA A 71 -15.45 -16.31 14.06
C ALA A 71 -16.45 -16.38 15.22
N ASP A 72 -15.96 -16.37 16.47
CA ASP A 72 -16.80 -16.38 17.68
C ASP A 72 -17.70 -15.15 17.73
N ARG A 73 -17.15 -13.95 17.51
CA ARG A 73 -17.93 -12.71 17.49
C ARG A 73 -19.01 -12.69 16.38
N TYR A 74 -18.71 -13.34 15.24
CA TYR A 74 -19.71 -13.52 14.20
C TYR A 74 -20.79 -14.50 14.62
N ALA A 75 -20.46 -15.61 15.26
CA ALA A 75 -21.40 -16.59 15.76
C ALA A 75 -22.32 -16.01 16.87
N ASP A 76 -21.76 -15.14 17.72
CA ASP A 76 -22.49 -14.45 18.80
C ASP A 76 -23.37 -13.29 18.27
N GLY A 77 -23.23 -12.92 16.99
CA GLY A 77 -23.96 -11.81 16.37
C GLY A 77 -23.39 -10.42 16.69
N ASP A 78 -22.25 -10.34 17.37
CA ASP A 78 -21.54 -9.09 17.67
C ASP A 78 -20.87 -8.49 16.44
N LEU A 79 -20.64 -9.30 15.41
CA LEU A 79 -20.02 -8.92 14.16
C LEU A 79 -20.90 -9.40 13.00
N ASP A 80 -21.21 -8.51 12.08
CA ASP A 80 -21.92 -8.87 10.84
C ASP A 80 -20.96 -9.47 9.81
N ALA A 81 -21.50 -10.04 8.75
CA ALA A 81 -20.69 -10.64 7.70
C ALA A 81 -19.70 -9.66 7.05
N ARG A 82 -20.09 -8.39 6.87
CA ARG A 82 -19.23 -7.32 6.39
C ARG A 82 -18.07 -7.06 7.36
N GLY A 83 -18.36 -6.97 8.63
CA GLY A 83 -17.37 -6.77 9.69
C GLY A 83 -16.34 -7.90 9.72
N VAL A 84 -16.74 -9.15 9.49
CA VAL A 84 -15.83 -10.30 9.36
C VAL A 84 -14.85 -10.09 8.19
N HIS A 85 -15.35 -9.76 7.00
CA HIS A 85 -14.50 -9.54 5.83
C HIS A 85 -13.51 -8.37 6.06
N LEU A 86 -13.98 -7.29 6.69
CA LEU A 86 -13.14 -6.13 7.01
C LEU A 86 -12.05 -6.47 8.02
N ALA A 87 -12.40 -7.18 9.10
CA ALA A 87 -11.47 -7.61 10.14
C ALA A 87 -10.41 -8.57 9.59
N LEU A 88 -10.83 -9.56 8.77
CA LEU A 88 -9.92 -10.50 8.13
C LEU A 88 -8.99 -9.79 7.12
N ALA A 89 -9.50 -8.86 6.31
CA ALA A 89 -8.66 -8.10 5.39
C ALA A 89 -7.57 -7.31 6.13
N GLY A 90 -7.90 -6.66 7.24
CA GLY A 90 -6.94 -5.97 8.10
C GLY A 90 -5.90 -6.94 8.70
N LEU A 91 -6.37 -8.07 9.25
CA LEU A 91 -5.50 -9.09 9.84
C LEU A 91 -4.53 -9.68 8.81
N MET A 92 -5.01 -9.97 7.61
CA MET A 92 -4.18 -10.52 6.53
C MET A 92 -3.17 -9.52 5.99
N ARG A 93 -3.50 -8.23 5.92
CA ARG A 93 -2.53 -7.19 5.58
C ARG A 93 -1.43 -7.06 6.64
N ALA A 94 -1.81 -7.10 7.93
CA ALA A 94 -0.83 -7.07 9.02
C ALA A 94 0.12 -8.29 8.97
N LEU A 95 -0.43 -9.49 8.75
CA LEU A 95 0.37 -10.70 8.55
C LEU A 95 1.29 -10.59 7.34
N GLY A 96 0.76 -10.06 6.23
CA GLY A 96 1.54 -9.82 5.02
C GLY A 96 2.69 -8.84 5.25
N THR A 97 2.44 -7.74 5.94
CA THR A 97 3.46 -6.76 6.33
C THR A 97 4.54 -7.40 7.21
N GLU A 98 4.14 -8.22 8.20
CA GLU A 98 5.09 -8.91 9.09
C GLU A 98 5.95 -9.93 8.33
N ARG A 99 5.38 -10.70 7.40
CA ARG A 99 6.10 -11.74 6.65
C ARG A 99 6.97 -11.21 5.52
N THR A 100 6.61 -10.07 4.97
CA THR A 100 7.32 -9.50 3.81
C THR A 100 8.24 -8.34 4.18
N GLY A 101 8.07 -7.76 5.37
CA GLY A 101 8.74 -6.53 5.78
C GLY A 101 8.34 -5.30 4.95
N ARG A 102 7.30 -5.41 4.11
CA ARG A 102 6.75 -4.33 3.29
C ARG A 102 5.42 -3.86 3.87
N ASP A 103 5.18 -2.56 3.84
CA ASP A 103 3.89 -2.02 4.25
C ASP A 103 2.80 -2.39 3.23
N LEU A 104 1.93 -3.33 3.62
CA LEU A 104 0.79 -3.76 2.83
C LEU A 104 -0.54 -3.22 3.36
N GLU A 105 -0.53 -2.41 4.41
CA GLU A 105 -1.75 -1.92 5.07
C GLU A 105 -2.58 -1.04 4.13
N VAL A 106 -1.92 -0.25 3.30
CA VAL A 106 -2.55 0.68 2.34
C VAL A 106 -2.52 0.16 0.90
N ALA A 107 -1.94 -1.02 0.65
CA ALA A 107 -1.81 -1.56 -0.69
C ALA A 107 -3.16 -2.08 -1.21
N THR A 108 -3.44 -1.83 -2.49
CA THR A 108 -4.57 -2.44 -3.20
C THR A 108 -4.31 -3.93 -3.47
N VAL A 109 -5.35 -4.70 -3.76
CA VAL A 109 -5.20 -6.14 -4.07
C VAL A 109 -4.27 -6.38 -5.26
N SER A 110 -4.36 -5.53 -6.29
CA SER A 110 -3.46 -5.59 -7.45
C SER A 110 -2.00 -5.34 -7.08
N GLU A 111 -1.75 -4.33 -6.24
CA GLU A 111 -0.40 -4.05 -5.74
C GLU A 111 0.13 -5.17 -4.86
N VAL A 112 -0.70 -5.76 -3.99
CA VAL A 112 -0.29 -6.93 -3.18
C VAL A 112 0.12 -8.10 -4.07
N ARG A 113 -0.62 -8.36 -5.16
CA ARG A 113 -0.28 -9.44 -6.12
C ARG A 113 1.06 -9.19 -6.81
N GLU A 114 1.39 -7.94 -7.12
CA GLU A 114 2.67 -7.56 -7.71
C GLU A 114 3.81 -7.54 -6.67
N LEU A 115 3.53 -7.07 -5.46
CA LEU A 115 4.52 -6.93 -4.38
C LEU A 115 4.87 -8.27 -3.73
N VAL A 116 3.94 -9.24 -3.73
CA VAL A 116 4.09 -10.52 -3.02
C VAL A 116 3.74 -11.70 -3.95
N PRO A 117 4.41 -11.86 -5.10
CA PRO A 117 4.11 -12.92 -6.06
C PRO A 117 4.33 -14.33 -5.53
N VAL A 118 5.17 -14.47 -4.49
CA VAL A 118 5.48 -15.76 -3.83
C VAL A 118 4.35 -16.27 -2.94
N TRP A 119 3.35 -15.43 -2.65
CA TRP A 119 2.23 -15.79 -1.79
C TRP A 119 0.89 -15.34 -2.40
N PRO A 120 0.43 -16.00 -3.47
CA PRO A 120 -0.80 -15.64 -4.17
C PRO A 120 -2.04 -15.73 -3.28
N GLY A 121 -2.06 -16.69 -2.33
CA GLY A 121 -3.18 -16.85 -1.40
C GLY A 121 -3.50 -15.61 -0.58
N LEU A 122 -2.51 -14.76 -0.27
CA LEU A 122 -2.77 -13.48 0.40
C LEU A 122 -3.63 -12.54 -0.47
N ALA A 123 -3.28 -12.40 -1.75
CA ALA A 123 -4.04 -11.56 -2.68
C ALA A 123 -5.45 -12.11 -2.92
N ASP A 124 -5.60 -13.44 -2.98
CA ASP A 124 -6.88 -14.10 -3.19
C ASP A 124 -7.84 -13.89 -2.01
N ILE A 125 -7.35 -13.96 -0.75
CA ILE A 125 -8.14 -13.64 0.44
C ILE A 125 -8.56 -12.18 0.42
N LEU A 126 -7.62 -11.26 0.15
CA LEU A 126 -7.92 -9.83 0.12
C LEU A 126 -8.96 -9.51 -0.97
N GLN A 127 -8.88 -10.16 -2.12
CA GLN A 127 -9.87 -10.04 -3.19
C GLN A 127 -11.24 -10.58 -2.77
N ALA A 128 -11.29 -11.74 -2.09
CA ALA A 128 -12.52 -12.30 -1.56
C ALA A 128 -13.17 -11.39 -0.50
N CYS A 129 -12.37 -10.61 0.23
CA CYS A 129 -12.86 -9.65 1.22
C CYS A 129 -13.28 -8.30 0.60
N GLU A 130 -12.79 -7.94 -0.59
CA GLU A 130 -12.96 -6.60 -1.15
C GLU A 130 -14.43 -6.26 -1.39
N VAL A 131 -15.14 -7.04 -2.19
CA VAL A 131 -16.55 -6.79 -2.54
C VAL A 131 -17.45 -6.76 -1.30
N PRO A 132 -17.41 -7.78 -0.41
CA PRO A 132 -18.24 -7.79 0.79
C PRO A 132 -17.99 -6.63 1.75
N SER A 133 -16.74 -6.14 1.83
CA SER A 133 -16.36 -5.01 2.70
C SER A 133 -17.01 -3.70 2.30
N PHE A 134 -17.32 -3.51 1.01
CA PHE A 134 -17.88 -2.27 0.46
C PHE A 134 -19.39 -2.35 0.18
N THR A 135 -20.00 -3.52 0.33
CA THR A 135 -21.44 -3.67 0.13
C THR A 135 -22.20 -3.07 1.31
N GLY A 136 -23.01 -2.04 1.05
CA GLY A 136 -23.80 -1.37 2.09
C GLY A 136 -25.02 -2.20 2.54
N ASP A 137 -25.48 -1.98 3.78
CA ASP A 137 -26.63 -2.65 4.39
C ASP A 137 -27.95 -2.47 3.63
N ASN A 138 -28.01 -1.50 2.72
CA ASN A 138 -29.20 -1.14 1.96
C ASN A 138 -29.40 -1.93 0.64
N ILE A 139 -28.51 -2.89 0.32
CA ILE A 139 -28.64 -3.73 -0.87
C ILE A 139 -29.00 -5.15 -0.41
N PRO A 140 -30.29 -5.56 -0.49
CA PRO A 140 -30.75 -6.88 0.00
C PRO A 140 -30.07 -8.06 -0.70
N GLN A 141 -29.47 -7.85 -1.87
CA GLN A 141 -28.76 -8.87 -2.65
C GLN A 141 -27.25 -8.87 -2.44
N GLY A 142 -26.72 -7.99 -1.58
CA GLY A 142 -25.29 -7.77 -1.43
C GLY A 142 -24.70 -8.23 -0.09
N GLN A 143 -25.51 -8.70 0.85
CA GLN A 143 -24.95 -9.25 2.09
C GLN A 143 -24.22 -10.57 1.79
N PRO A 144 -22.94 -10.69 2.23
CA PRO A 144 -22.20 -11.92 2.04
C PRO A 144 -22.93 -13.06 2.78
N SER A 145 -23.09 -14.19 2.08
CA SER A 145 -23.73 -15.37 2.66
C SER A 145 -22.86 -15.96 3.78
N HIS A 146 -23.49 -16.69 4.71
CA HIS A 146 -22.76 -17.45 5.73
C HIS A 146 -21.67 -18.36 5.12
N GLU A 147 -21.95 -18.93 3.94
CA GLU A 147 -20.97 -19.74 3.20
C GLU A 147 -19.76 -18.91 2.74
N ALA A 148 -19.96 -17.65 2.32
CA ALA A 148 -18.86 -16.75 1.95
C ALA A 148 -17.98 -16.43 3.15
N VAL A 149 -18.58 -16.17 4.32
CA VAL A 149 -17.87 -15.95 5.58
C VAL A 149 -17.04 -17.17 5.97
N THR A 150 -17.64 -18.37 5.94
CA THR A 150 -16.93 -19.62 6.28
C THR A 150 -15.76 -19.86 5.33
N ARG A 151 -15.94 -19.61 4.03
CA ARG A 151 -14.88 -19.75 3.02
C ARG A 151 -13.69 -18.83 3.32
N VAL A 152 -13.92 -17.55 3.60
CA VAL A 152 -12.86 -16.58 3.87
C VAL A 152 -12.12 -16.89 5.17
N LEU A 153 -12.83 -17.35 6.21
CA LEU A 153 -12.22 -17.84 7.45
C LEU A 153 -11.29 -19.03 7.20
N THR A 154 -11.72 -20.00 6.40
CA THR A 154 -10.88 -21.15 6.03
C THR A 154 -9.64 -20.73 5.26
N MET A 155 -9.80 -19.86 4.25
CA MET A 155 -8.66 -19.31 3.50
C MET A 155 -7.67 -18.57 4.41
N ALA A 156 -8.16 -17.83 5.40
CA ALA A 156 -7.30 -17.12 6.35
C ALA A 156 -6.48 -18.08 7.23
N VAL A 157 -7.09 -19.16 7.72
CA VAL A 157 -6.38 -20.21 8.48
C VAL A 157 -5.31 -20.89 7.61
N GLU A 158 -5.63 -21.22 6.37
CA GLU A 158 -4.68 -21.80 5.43
C GLU A 158 -3.49 -20.86 5.17
N ALA A 159 -3.77 -19.57 4.96
CA ALA A 159 -2.72 -18.58 4.71
C ALA A 159 -1.75 -18.40 5.90
N VAL A 160 -2.24 -18.51 7.13
CA VAL A 160 -1.39 -18.45 8.33
C VAL A 160 -0.48 -19.69 8.45
N ASN A 161 -0.90 -20.82 7.89
CA ASN A 161 -0.17 -22.10 7.99
C ASN A 161 0.84 -22.34 6.85
N VAL A 162 0.83 -21.52 5.82
CA VAL A 162 1.86 -21.53 4.76
C VAL A 162 3.15 -20.87 5.27
#